data_894318dd94fcfb825c66dbbaa6622c68
#
_entry.id   894318dd94fcfb825c66dbbaa6622c68
#
_cell.length_a   1.000
_cell.length_b   1.000
_cell.length_c   1.000
_cell.angle_alpha   90.00
_cell.angle_beta   90.00
_cell.angle_gamma   90.00
#
_symmetry.space_group_name_H-M   'P 1'
#
loop_
_entity.id
_entity.type
_entity.pdbx_description
1 polymer ?
#
loop_
_entity_poly.entity_id
_entity_poly.type
_entity_poly.pdbx_seq_one_letter_code
_entity_poly.pdbx_strand_id
1 'polypeptide(L)'
;SDHVVWASVHNGESLLAFFSMTFFMIIYAIYHTTSPGVVVFPIVFFLTFVAALDEQPVLQTSFVQHKGWLIAHIILIFTGYAALVLSFGASLLYLIQERRLKAKKPSSLISFLPALEVIDQIGYRSLLLGFPFMTLGLITGSVVAMSAYGHVDFEDPKILLSILMWAVYMVMVVTRWNSGWRGRRAAVLATFAFVAAIVAWAANYFSTIHRFTAS
;
A
#
# COMPACT_ATOMS: atom_id res chain seq x y z
N SER A 1 -21.08 20.97 -18.51
CA SER A 1 -20.39 19.78 -19.02
C SER A 1 -19.13 19.53 -18.20
N ASP A 2 -19.34 18.94 -17.02
CA ASP A 2 -18.23 18.66 -16.11
C ASP A 2 -17.69 17.26 -16.41
N HIS A 3 -16.66 17.21 -17.24
CA HIS A 3 -15.90 16.01 -17.48
C HIS A 3 -15.01 15.73 -16.28
N VAL A 4 -15.52 14.97 -15.29
CA VAL A 4 -14.69 14.44 -14.21
C VAL A 4 -14.01 13.18 -14.74
N VAL A 5 -12.77 13.36 -15.17
CA VAL A 5 -11.86 12.31 -15.65
C VAL A 5 -11.21 11.63 -14.45
N TRP A 6 -11.86 10.64 -13.86
CA TRP A 6 -11.31 9.91 -12.71
C TRP A 6 -11.58 8.42 -12.83
N ALA A 7 -10.80 7.66 -13.48
CA ALA A 7 -10.59 6.24 -13.28
C ALA A 7 -9.98 5.54 -14.51
N SER A 8 -8.71 5.69 -14.67
CA SER A 8 -7.93 4.64 -15.33
C SER A 8 -7.05 3.97 -14.26
N VAL A 9 -6.61 2.75 -14.50
CA VAL A 9 -5.62 2.05 -13.65
C VAL A 9 -4.36 2.91 -13.48
N HIS A 10 -4.02 3.70 -14.49
CA HIS A 10 -3.01 4.77 -14.53
C HIS A 10 -3.05 5.74 -13.38
N ASN A 11 -4.27 6.17 -13.03
CA ASN A 11 -4.45 7.07 -11.92
C ASN A 11 -4.20 6.34 -10.59
N GLY A 12 -4.27 5.00 -10.59
CA GLY A 12 -4.02 4.16 -9.43
C GLY A 12 -2.57 4.20 -8.97
N GLU A 13 -1.61 3.95 -9.86
CA GLU A 13 -0.18 4.00 -9.53
C GLU A 13 0.25 5.41 -9.14
N SER A 14 -0.21 6.43 -9.88
CA SER A 14 0.06 7.84 -9.55
C SER A 14 -0.53 8.24 -8.20
N LEU A 15 -1.76 7.81 -7.90
CA LEU A 15 -2.39 8.05 -6.60
C LEU A 15 -1.65 7.33 -5.47
N LEU A 16 -1.24 6.08 -5.68
CA LEU A 16 -0.45 5.35 -4.68
C LEU A 16 0.90 6.03 -4.43
N ALA A 17 1.55 6.50 -5.48
CA ALA A 17 2.78 7.27 -5.37
C ALA A 17 2.57 8.55 -4.56
N PHE A 18 1.51 9.30 -4.86
CA PHE A 18 1.14 10.53 -4.15
C PHE A 18 0.84 10.27 -2.67
N PHE A 19 0.01 9.27 -2.36
CA PHE A 19 -0.31 8.92 -0.98
C PHE A 19 0.91 8.41 -0.22
N SER A 20 1.78 7.61 -0.86
CA SER A 20 3.02 7.10 -0.27
C SER A 20 3.97 8.24 0.07
N MET A 21 4.11 9.22 -0.82
CA MET A 21 4.94 10.41 -0.57
C MET A 21 4.33 11.28 0.53
N THR A 22 3.04 11.51 0.52
CA THR A 22 2.34 12.29 1.55
C THR A 22 2.52 11.64 2.93
N PHE A 23 2.35 10.32 3.00
CA PHE A 23 2.52 9.58 4.25
C PHE A 23 3.98 9.61 4.74
N PHE A 24 4.94 9.50 3.81
CA PHE A 24 6.37 9.70 4.12
C PHE A 24 6.64 11.09 4.70
N MET A 25 6.06 12.15 4.13
CA MET A 25 6.22 13.51 4.64
C MET A 25 5.65 13.67 6.06
N ILE A 26 4.53 13.03 6.36
CA ILE A 26 3.97 12.98 7.72
C ILE A 26 4.95 12.29 8.69
N ILE A 27 5.50 11.13 8.32
CA ILE A 27 6.50 10.43 9.11
C ILE A 27 7.76 11.28 9.30
N TYR A 28 8.22 11.95 8.25
CA TYR A 28 9.35 12.87 8.34
C TYR A 28 9.08 14.02 9.34
N ALA A 29 7.90 14.62 9.30
CA ALA A 29 7.53 15.70 10.21
C ALA A 29 7.46 15.23 11.68
N ILE A 30 7.08 13.98 11.93
CA ILE A 30 6.95 13.42 13.30
C ILE A 30 8.30 12.95 13.85
N TYR A 31 9.08 12.25 13.03
CA TYR A 31 10.30 11.57 13.48
C TYR A 31 11.58 12.28 13.09
N HIS A 32 11.51 13.34 12.28
CA HIS A 32 12.65 14.10 11.75
C HIS A 32 13.72 13.20 11.13
N THR A 33 13.31 12.09 10.49
CA THR A 33 14.22 11.14 9.83
C THR A 33 13.86 10.95 8.36
N THR A 34 14.87 10.99 7.50
CA THR A 34 14.77 10.74 6.06
C THR A 34 14.98 9.27 5.69
N SER A 35 15.37 8.44 6.67
CA SER A 35 15.80 7.05 6.43
C SER A 35 14.79 6.20 5.68
N PRO A 36 13.47 6.21 5.97
CA PRO A 36 12.49 5.45 5.19
C PRO A 36 12.43 5.86 3.73
N GLY A 37 12.82 7.09 3.42
CA GLY A 37 12.87 7.62 2.04
C GLY A 37 13.81 6.83 1.12
N VAL A 38 14.86 6.21 1.66
CA VAL A 38 15.78 5.36 0.88
C VAL A 38 15.04 4.22 0.17
N VAL A 39 13.96 3.74 0.76
CA VAL A 39 13.11 2.68 0.18
C VAL A 39 11.89 3.28 -0.51
N VAL A 40 11.26 4.27 0.09
CA VAL A 40 10.03 4.88 -0.42
C VAL A 40 10.25 5.60 -1.75
N PHE A 41 11.34 6.36 -1.90
CA PHE A 41 11.59 7.11 -3.14
C PHE A 41 11.77 6.22 -4.38
N PRO A 42 12.55 5.12 -4.35
CA PRO A 42 12.59 4.19 -5.48
C PRO A 42 11.22 3.60 -5.83
N ILE A 43 10.39 3.28 -4.82
CA ILE A 43 9.04 2.75 -5.04
C ILE A 43 8.15 3.82 -5.68
N VAL A 44 8.15 5.04 -5.16
CA VAL A 44 7.39 6.18 -5.72
C VAL A 44 7.84 6.46 -7.15
N PHE A 45 9.16 6.49 -7.40
CA PHE A 45 9.70 6.66 -8.74
C PHE A 45 9.20 5.57 -9.69
N PHE A 46 9.28 4.30 -9.27
CA PHE A 46 8.80 3.18 -10.09
C PHE A 46 7.31 3.28 -10.39
N LEU A 47 6.49 3.60 -9.40
CA LEU A 47 5.04 3.77 -9.57
C LEU A 47 4.71 4.91 -10.54
N THR A 48 5.37 6.07 -10.39
CA THR A 48 5.17 7.21 -11.31
C THR A 48 5.69 6.90 -12.71
N PHE A 49 6.79 6.16 -12.82
CA PHE A 49 7.33 5.73 -14.10
C PHE A 49 6.39 4.78 -14.82
N VAL A 50 5.87 3.76 -14.13
CA VAL A 50 4.88 2.82 -14.70
C VAL A 50 3.62 3.56 -15.12
N ALA A 51 3.13 4.47 -14.28
CA ALA A 51 1.99 5.31 -14.61
C ALA A 51 2.22 6.19 -15.85
N ALA A 52 3.44 6.64 -16.12
CA ALA A 52 3.76 7.44 -17.29
C ALA A 52 3.90 6.64 -18.59
N LEU A 53 4.13 5.32 -18.51
CA LEU A 53 4.29 4.46 -19.67
C LEU A 53 2.97 3.94 -20.26
N ASP A 54 1.90 3.97 -19.46
CA ASP A 54 0.63 3.40 -19.87
C ASP A 54 -0.25 4.46 -20.57
N GLU A 55 -0.45 4.38 -21.85
CA GLU A 55 -1.23 5.29 -22.69
C GLU A 55 -2.70 4.87 -22.84
N GLN A 56 -3.27 4.19 -21.83
CA GLN A 56 -4.64 3.69 -21.95
C GLN A 56 -5.68 4.82 -22.03
N PRO A 57 -6.67 4.73 -22.91
CA PRO A 57 -7.70 5.73 -23.02
C PRO A 57 -8.53 5.80 -21.74
N VAL A 58 -8.87 7.03 -21.34
CA VAL A 58 -9.71 7.30 -20.18
C VAL A 58 -11.06 6.64 -20.35
N LEU A 59 -11.34 5.58 -19.61
CA LEU A 59 -12.66 4.97 -19.57
C LEU A 59 -13.60 5.95 -18.87
N GLN A 60 -14.60 6.45 -19.62
CA GLN A 60 -15.68 7.25 -19.06
C GLN A 60 -16.57 6.36 -18.20
N THR A 61 -16.37 6.41 -16.89
CA THR A 61 -17.26 5.74 -15.92
C THR A 61 -18.55 6.55 -15.78
N SER A 62 -19.45 6.42 -16.76
CA SER A 62 -20.76 7.07 -16.75
C SER A 62 -21.76 6.44 -15.75
N PHE A 63 -21.42 5.32 -15.13
CA PHE A 63 -22.39 4.45 -14.44
C PHE A 63 -22.41 4.52 -12.91
N VAL A 64 -21.52 5.27 -12.26
CA VAL A 64 -21.54 5.31 -10.80
C VAL A 64 -22.47 6.38 -10.30
N GLN A 65 -23.70 6.00 -9.96
CA GLN A 65 -24.71 6.90 -9.37
C GLN A 65 -24.25 7.53 -8.05
N HIS A 66 -23.35 6.89 -7.32
CA HIS A 66 -22.86 7.35 -6.01
C HIS A 66 -21.36 7.68 -6.04
N LYS A 67 -20.98 8.71 -6.77
CA LYS A 67 -19.57 9.16 -6.92
C LYS A 67 -18.85 9.36 -5.56
N GLY A 68 -19.56 9.77 -4.51
CA GLY A 68 -18.97 9.99 -3.19
C GLY A 68 -18.41 8.71 -2.56
N TRP A 69 -19.11 7.58 -2.67
CA TRP A 69 -18.63 6.28 -2.16
C TRP A 69 -17.39 5.78 -2.91
N LEU A 70 -17.34 5.98 -4.22
CA LEU A 70 -16.19 5.63 -5.03
C LEU A 70 -14.95 6.45 -4.62
N ILE A 71 -15.11 7.75 -4.46
CA ILE A 71 -14.00 8.63 -4.02
C ILE A 71 -13.54 8.23 -2.61
N ALA A 72 -14.47 8.01 -1.68
CA ALA A 72 -14.14 7.55 -0.34
C ALA A 72 -13.37 6.22 -0.36
N HIS A 73 -13.85 5.24 -1.15
CA HIS A 73 -13.15 3.96 -1.34
C HIS A 73 -11.72 4.16 -1.84
N ILE A 74 -11.52 4.95 -2.87
CA ILE A 74 -10.21 5.21 -3.47
C ILE A 74 -9.25 5.83 -2.43
N ILE A 75 -9.68 6.88 -1.74
CA ILE A 75 -8.86 7.55 -0.73
C ILE A 75 -8.48 6.59 0.39
N LEU A 76 -9.43 5.83 0.91
CA LEU A 76 -9.23 4.91 2.03
C LEU A 76 -8.27 3.77 1.65
N ILE A 77 -8.47 3.16 0.48
CA ILE A 77 -7.67 2.02 0.06
C ILE A 77 -6.22 2.44 -0.24
N PHE A 78 -6.01 3.58 -0.93
CA PHE A 78 -4.66 4.07 -1.23
C PHE A 78 -3.93 4.55 0.02
N THR A 79 -4.63 5.13 1.01
CA THR A 79 -4.05 5.44 2.32
C THR A 79 -3.57 4.16 3.03
N GLY A 80 -4.37 3.09 2.98
CA GLY A 80 -3.99 1.77 3.51
C GLY A 80 -2.75 1.21 2.82
N TYR A 81 -2.69 1.23 1.50
CA TYR A 81 -1.52 0.75 0.75
C TYR A 81 -0.28 1.62 0.99
N ALA A 82 -0.42 2.93 1.06
CA ALA A 82 0.69 3.83 1.36
C ALA A 82 1.30 3.54 2.74
N ALA A 83 0.46 3.27 3.73
CA ALA A 83 0.91 2.85 5.06
C ALA A 83 1.67 1.51 5.03
N LEU A 84 1.24 0.56 4.17
CA LEU A 84 1.95 -0.70 3.97
C LEU A 84 3.32 -0.50 3.31
N VAL A 85 3.41 0.37 2.30
CA VAL A 85 4.69 0.74 1.66
C VAL A 85 5.68 1.28 2.70
N LEU A 86 5.23 2.17 3.59
CA LEU A 86 6.07 2.73 4.65
C LEU A 86 6.46 1.69 5.71
N SER A 87 5.51 0.84 6.12
CA SER A 87 5.80 -0.27 7.04
C SER A 87 6.84 -1.23 6.45
N PHE A 88 6.73 -1.54 5.16
CA PHE A 88 7.73 -2.32 4.43
C PHE A 88 9.08 -1.62 4.38
N GLY A 89 9.11 -0.34 3.99
CA GLY A 89 10.36 0.44 3.93
C GLY A 89 11.10 0.46 5.26
N ALA A 90 10.40 0.73 6.36
CA ALA A 90 10.95 0.67 7.70
C ALA A 90 11.44 -0.75 8.05
N SER A 91 10.68 -1.78 7.71
CA SER A 91 11.04 -3.18 7.97
C SER A 91 12.30 -3.61 7.22
N LEU A 92 12.43 -3.22 5.96
CA LEU A 92 13.62 -3.51 5.16
C LEU A 92 14.87 -2.82 5.75
N LEU A 93 14.75 -1.55 6.13
CA LEU A 93 15.83 -0.82 6.80
C LEU A 93 16.22 -1.47 8.13
N TYR A 94 15.23 -1.90 8.92
CA TYR A 94 15.46 -2.64 10.16
C TYR A 94 16.30 -3.89 9.91
N LEU A 95 15.93 -4.72 8.96
CA LEU A 95 16.63 -5.96 8.64
C LEU A 95 18.07 -5.72 8.15
N ILE A 96 18.26 -4.70 7.31
CA ILE A 96 19.59 -4.31 6.80
C ILE A 96 20.47 -3.83 7.97
N GLN A 97 19.95 -2.95 8.81
CA GLN A 97 20.70 -2.39 9.93
C GLN A 97 21.03 -3.47 10.96
N GLU A 98 20.06 -4.32 11.33
CA GLU A 98 20.29 -5.43 12.26
C GLU A 98 21.40 -6.37 11.78
N ARG A 99 21.38 -6.75 10.49
CA ARG A 99 22.42 -7.62 9.90
C ARG A 99 23.81 -6.98 10.00
N ARG A 100 23.92 -5.69 9.70
CA ARG A 100 25.19 -4.97 9.73
C ARG A 100 25.73 -4.81 11.14
N LEU A 101 24.87 -4.50 12.10
CA LEU A 101 25.24 -4.42 13.52
C LEU A 101 25.75 -5.78 14.05
N LYS A 102 25.07 -6.88 13.71
CA LYS A 102 25.51 -8.24 14.09
C LYS A 102 26.84 -8.63 13.45
N ALA A 103 27.09 -8.18 12.22
CA ALA A 103 28.35 -8.46 11.53
C ALA A 103 29.53 -7.60 12.03
N LYS A 104 29.27 -6.65 12.96
CA LYS A 104 30.26 -5.69 13.48
C LYS A 104 31.03 -4.95 12.37
N LYS A 105 30.41 -4.77 11.20
CA LYS A 105 31.01 -4.05 10.08
C LYS A 105 30.62 -2.58 10.17
N PRO A 106 31.57 -1.68 10.48
CA PRO A 106 31.32 -0.24 10.43
C PRO A 106 30.96 0.13 9.00
N SER A 107 29.86 0.81 8.82
CA SER A 107 29.49 1.36 7.53
C SER A 107 28.96 2.77 7.76
N SER A 108 29.37 3.69 6.90
CA SER A 108 28.90 5.08 6.91
C SER A 108 27.36 5.18 6.84
N LEU A 109 26.70 4.20 6.25
CA LEU A 109 25.24 4.13 6.19
C LEU A 109 24.58 3.96 7.57
N ILE A 110 25.25 3.28 8.55
CA ILE A 110 24.66 3.08 9.88
C ILE A 110 24.65 4.39 10.67
N SER A 111 25.61 5.29 10.45
CA SER A 111 25.67 6.56 11.17
C SER A 111 24.54 7.53 10.80
N PHE A 112 23.92 7.35 9.66
CA PHE A 112 22.78 8.16 9.20
C PHE A 112 21.41 7.54 9.54
N LEU A 113 21.36 6.29 9.98
CA LEU A 113 20.13 5.61 10.32
C LEU A 113 19.77 5.88 11.80
N PRO A 114 18.50 6.13 12.11
CA PRO A 114 18.06 6.24 13.49
C PRO A 114 18.18 4.89 14.22
N ALA A 115 18.02 4.91 15.54
CA ALA A 115 18.04 3.69 16.32
C ALA A 115 17.03 2.65 15.78
N LEU A 116 17.38 1.36 15.87
CA LEU A 116 16.52 0.24 15.43
C LEU A 116 15.11 0.33 16.01
N GLU A 117 14.99 0.79 17.25
CA GLU A 117 13.70 0.96 17.92
C GLU A 117 12.82 2.01 17.24
N VAL A 118 13.41 3.12 16.79
CA VAL A 118 12.69 4.18 16.05
C VAL A 118 12.18 3.66 14.70
N ILE A 119 13.03 2.90 13.99
CA ILE A 119 12.65 2.29 12.72
C ILE A 119 11.51 1.28 12.91
N ASP A 120 11.59 0.46 13.96
CA ASP A 120 10.54 -0.50 14.33
C ASP A 120 9.22 0.21 14.68
N GLN A 121 9.30 1.32 15.43
CA GLN A 121 8.12 2.14 15.75
C GLN A 121 7.48 2.77 14.53
N ILE A 122 8.27 3.28 13.58
CA ILE A 122 7.75 3.83 12.32
C ILE A 122 6.96 2.77 11.57
N GLY A 123 7.54 1.57 11.40
CA GLY A 123 6.86 0.45 10.74
C GLY A 123 5.56 0.06 11.43
N TYR A 124 5.56 -0.01 12.75
CA TYR A 124 4.39 -0.37 13.54
C TYR A 124 3.28 0.68 13.50
N ARG A 125 3.61 1.95 13.67
CA ARG A 125 2.61 3.03 13.64
C ARG A 125 2.01 3.18 12.25
N SER A 126 2.80 3.01 11.19
CA SER A 126 2.30 2.97 9.82
C SER A 126 1.29 1.84 9.64
N LEU A 127 1.61 0.64 10.16
CA LEU A 127 0.72 -0.51 10.11
C LEU A 127 -0.60 -0.26 10.86
N LEU A 128 -0.53 0.28 12.09
CA LEU A 128 -1.71 0.59 12.91
C LEU A 128 -2.62 1.63 12.27
N LEU A 129 -2.05 2.62 11.60
CA LEU A 129 -2.83 3.61 10.86
C LEU A 129 -3.43 3.00 9.58
N GLY A 130 -2.67 2.21 8.86
CA GLY A 130 -3.12 1.63 7.58
C GLY A 130 -4.27 0.64 7.74
N PHE A 131 -4.30 -0.14 8.82
CA PHE A 131 -5.30 -1.19 9.03
C PHE A 131 -6.76 -0.68 9.06
N PRO A 132 -7.13 0.35 9.84
CA PRO A 132 -8.49 0.88 9.80
C PRO A 132 -8.84 1.48 8.44
N PHE A 133 -7.91 2.16 7.76
CA PHE A 133 -8.16 2.68 6.42
C PHE A 133 -8.40 1.55 5.41
N MET A 134 -7.64 0.47 5.47
CA MET A 134 -7.85 -0.70 4.64
C MET A 134 -9.20 -1.36 4.92
N THR A 135 -9.60 -1.48 6.19
CA THR A 135 -10.89 -2.05 6.59
C THR A 135 -12.05 -1.21 6.07
N LEU A 136 -12.00 0.11 6.30
CA LEU A 136 -13.02 1.03 5.78
C LEU A 136 -13.03 1.06 4.24
N GLY A 137 -11.85 0.93 3.62
CA GLY A 137 -11.71 0.80 2.18
C GLY A 137 -12.44 -0.41 1.63
N LEU A 138 -12.32 -1.59 2.26
CA LEU A 138 -13.06 -2.78 1.85
C LEU A 138 -14.57 -2.63 2.02
N ILE A 139 -15.01 -2.05 3.14
CA ILE A 139 -16.45 -1.81 3.39
C ILE A 139 -17.02 -0.87 2.31
N THR A 140 -16.37 0.26 2.07
CA THR A 140 -16.81 1.20 1.03
C THR A 140 -16.74 0.61 -0.36
N GLY A 141 -15.74 -0.24 -0.66
CA GLY A 141 -15.64 -0.98 -1.91
C GLY A 141 -16.80 -1.94 -2.13
N SER A 142 -17.24 -2.63 -1.08
CA SER A 142 -18.41 -3.51 -1.16
C SER A 142 -19.69 -2.71 -1.44
N VAL A 143 -19.83 -1.52 -0.86
CA VAL A 143 -20.96 -0.62 -1.16
C VAL A 143 -20.93 -0.16 -2.61
N VAL A 144 -19.75 0.18 -3.15
CA VAL A 144 -19.57 0.56 -4.55
C VAL A 144 -19.93 -0.61 -5.47
N ALA A 145 -19.46 -1.82 -5.20
CA ALA A 145 -19.78 -3.02 -5.98
C ALA A 145 -21.29 -3.30 -5.98
N MET A 146 -21.91 -3.25 -4.79
CA MET A 146 -23.37 -3.45 -4.66
C MET A 146 -24.17 -2.41 -5.44
N SER A 147 -23.73 -1.14 -5.43
CA SER A 147 -24.41 -0.07 -6.17
C SER A 147 -24.22 -0.14 -7.68
N ALA A 148 -23.09 -0.68 -8.14
CA ALA A 148 -22.75 -0.77 -9.56
C ALA A 148 -23.27 -2.04 -10.22
N TYR A 149 -23.19 -3.18 -9.52
CA TYR A 149 -23.46 -4.51 -10.09
C TYR A 149 -24.64 -5.24 -9.42
N GLY A 150 -25.21 -4.70 -8.33
CA GLY A 150 -26.28 -5.33 -7.56
C GLY A 150 -25.85 -6.48 -6.66
N HIS A 151 -24.61 -6.91 -6.73
CA HIS A 151 -24.01 -7.97 -5.90
C HIS A 151 -22.50 -7.77 -5.73
N VAL A 152 -21.93 -8.46 -4.75
CA VAL A 152 -20.48 -8.55 -4.57
C VAL A 152 -20.05 -9.93 -5.08
N ASP A 153 -19.26 -9.95 -6.13
CA ASP A 153 -18.74 -11.18 -6.70
C ASP A 153 -17.48 -11.62 -5.93
N PHE A 154 -17.64 -12.55 -5.00
CA PHE A 154 -16.53 -13.09 -4.21
C PHE A 154 -15.60 -14.01 -5.02
N GLU A 155 -15.92 -14.37 -6.25
CA GLU A 155 -15.04 -15.13 -7.14
C GLU A 155 -14.12 -14.20 -7.95
N ASP A 156 -14.41 -12.90 -7.96
CA ASP A 156 -13.54 -11.91 -8.61
C ASP A 156 -12.13 -11.91 -7.97
N PRO A 157 -11.07 -12.14 -8.75
CA PRO A 157 -9.69 -12.14 -8.25
C PRO A 157 -9.31 -10.87 -7.49
N LYS A 158 -9.83 -9.69 -7.87
CA LYS A 158 -9.54 -8.43 -7.17
C LYS A 158 -10.12 -8.41 -5.77
N ILE A 159 -11.35 -8.93 -5.61
CA ILE A 159 -12.01 -9.00 -4.30
C ILE A 159 -11.28 -10.01 -3.42
N LEU A 160 -10.96 -11.20 -3.95
CA LEU A 160 -10.17 -12.21 -3.24
C LEU A 160 -8.81 -11.66 -2.78
N LEU A 161 -8.09 -10.98 -3.68
CA LEU A 161 -6.78 -10.38 -3.36
C LEU A 161 -6.91 -9.28 -2.31
N SER A 162 -7.96 -8.46 -2.37
CA SER A 162 -8.21 -7.41 -1.39
C SER A 162 -8.50 -7.98 0.00
N ILE A 163 -9.30 -9.06 0.07
CA ILE A 163 -9.57 -9.78 1.32
C ILE A 163 -8.30 -10.44 1.85
N LEU A 164 -7.49 -11.08 0.98
CA LEU A 164 -6.22 -11.67 1.36
C LEU A 164 -5.27 -10.61 1.95
N MET A 165 -5.15 -9.45 1.30
CA MET A 165 -4.34 -8.34 1.77
C MET A 165 -4.82 -7.83 3.13
N TRP A 166 -6.13 -7.69 3.31
CA TRP A 166 -6.71 -7.33 4.60
C TRP A 166 -6.40 -8.37 5.68
N ALA A 167 -6.52 -9.65 5.36
CA ALA A 167 -6.20 -10.74 6.29
C ALA A 167 -4.72 -10.72 6.70
N VAL A 168 -3.81 -10.49 5.76
CA VAL A 168 -2.37 -10.32 6.04
C VAL A 168 -2.14 -9.12 6.97
N TYR A 169 -2.79 -7.99 6.70
CA TYR A 169 -2.72 -6.81 7.54
C TYR A 169 -3.21 -7.11 8.96
N MET A 170 -4.34 -7.80 9.09
CA MET A 170 -4.90 -8.22 10.36
C MET A 170 -3.92 -9.12 11.13
N VAL A 171 -3.33 -10.12 10.48
CA VAL A 171 -2.32 -10.99 11.09
C VAL A 171 -1.13 -10.17 11.59
N MET A 172 -0.65 -9.21 10.81
CA MET A 172 0.46 -8.34 11.24
C MET A 172 0.11 -7.51 12.48
N VAL A 173 -1.09 -6.94 12.53
CA VAL A 173 -1.55 -6.14 13.69
C VAL A 173 -1.74 -7.03 14.92
N VAL A 174 -2.43 -8.16 14.77
CA VAL A 174 -2.75 -9.08 15.87
C VAL A 174 -1.48 -9.71 16.47
N THR A 175 -0.55 -10.18 15.63
CA THR A 175 0.70 -10.76 16.11
C THR A 175 1.55 -9.74 16.86
N ARG A 176 1.52 -8.49 16.42
CA ARG A 176 2.21 -7.42 17.10
C ARG A 176 1.56 -7.05 18.43
N TRP A 177 0.26 -7.05 18.48
CA TRP A 177 -0.52 -6.68 19.67
C TRP A 177 -0.50 -7.79 20.73
N ASN A 178 -0.90 -9.00 20.35
CA ASN A 178 -1.09 -10.11 21.29
C ASN A 178 0.23 -10.82 21.64
N SER A 179 1.08 -11.05 20.64
CA SER A 179 2.31 -11.85 20.80
C SER A 179 3.53 -10.99 21.04
N GLY A 180 3.40 -9.66 21.04
CA GLY A 180 4.51 -8.73 21.25
C GLY A 180 5.62 -8.85 20.20
N TRP A 181 5.31 -9.35 19.00
CA TRP A 181 6.30 -9.50 17.93
C TRP A 181 6.85 -8.13 17.54
N ARG A 182 8.13 -7.94 17.86
CA ARG A 182 8.90 -6.73 17.59
C ARG A 182 10.16 -7.06 16.84
N GLY A 183 10.77 -6.04 16.26
CA GLY A 183 12.05 -6.16 15.60
C GLY A 183 12.01 -7.13 14.43
N ARG A 184 12.95 -8.07 14.37
CA ARG A 184 13.17 -8.94 13.22
C ARG A 184 11.94 -9.75 12.79
N ARG A 185 11.17 -10.31 13.72
CA ARG A 185 10.00 -11.14 13.39
C ARG A 185 8.92 -10.29 12.69
N ALA A 186 8.65 -9.13 13.24
CA ALA A 186 7.68 -8.20 12.64
C ALA A 186 8.19 -7.69 11.28
N ALA A 187 9.46 -7.35 11.15
CA ALA A 187 10.06 -6.86 9.91
C ALA A 187 10.04 -7.92 8.80
N VAL A 188 10.31 -9.19 9.13
CA VAL A 188 10.22 -10.28 8.16
C VAL A 188 8.79 -10.48 7.69
N LEU A 189 7.81 -10.48 8.61
CA LEU A 189 6.39 -10.62 8.25
C LEU A 189 5.92 -9.48 7.35
N ALA A 190 6.28 -8.22 7.66
CA ALA A 190 5.97 -7.06 6.83
C ALA A 190 6.58 -7.14 5.43
N THR A 191 7.81 -7.65 5.32
CA THR A 191 8.48 -7.87 4.03
C THR A 191 7.74 -8.92 3.20
N PHE A 192 7.37 -10.05 3.81
CA PHE A 192 6.58 -11.08 3.12
C PHE A 192 5.21 -10.56 2.68
N ALA A 193 4.53 -9.81 3.54
CA ALA A 193 3.24 -9.20 3.23
C ALA A 193 3.34 -8.28 2.01
N PHE A 194 4.37 -7.45 1.95
CA PHE A 194 4.57 -6.53 0.84
C PHE A 194 4.92 -7.26 -0.46
N VAL A 195 5.77 -8.29 -0.41
CA VAL A 195 6.08 -9.13 -1.58
C VAL A 195 4.82 -9.82 -2.10
N ALA A 196 3.99 -10.37 -1.19
CA ALA A 196 2.70 -10.97 -1.57
C ALA A 196 1.77 -9.94 -2.24
N ALA A 197 1.76 -8.69 -1.75
CA ALA A 197 1.01 -7.59 -2.36
C ALA A 197 1.48 -7.28 -3.79
N ILE A 198 2.79 -7.23 -4.01
CA ILE A 198 3.35 -7.02 -5.36
C ILE A 198 2.99 -8.18 -6.29
N VAL A 199 3.13 -9.43 -5.82
CA VAL A 199 2.77 -10.61 -6.63
C VAL A 199 1.29 -10.57 -6.99
N ALA A 200 0.42 -10.24 -6.03
CA ALA A 200 -1.01 -10.10 -6.25
C ALA A 200 -1.33 -8.99 -7.26
N TRP A 201 -0.66 -7.83 -7.15
CA TRP A 201 -0.80 -6.73 -8.10
C TRP A 201 -0.31 -7.12 -9.50
N ALA A 202 0.85 -7.78 -9.61
CA ALA A 202 1.39 -8.25 -10.87
C ALA A 202 0.50 -9.32 -11.53
N ALA A 203 -0.07 -10.24 -10.74
CA ALA A 203 -1.01 -11.24 -11.23
C ALA A 203 -2.27 -10.61 -11.87
N ASN A 204 -2.68 -9.44 -11.40
CA ASN A 204 -3.81 -8.71 -11.99
C ASN A 204 -3.54 -8.23 -13.43
N TYR A 205 -2.27 -7.99 -13.82
CA TYR A 205 -1.89 -7.66 -15.20
C TYR A 205 -1.98 -8.88 -16.14
N PHE A 206 -1.81 -10.09 -15.62
CA PHE A 206 -1.91 -11.32 -16.40
C PHE A 206 -3.34 -11.88 -16.46
N SER A 207 -4.26 -11.34 -15.67
CA SER A 207 -5.67 -11.74 -15.67
C SER A 207 -6.37 -11.13 -16.89
N THR A 208 -6.83 -11.99 -17.80
CA THR A 208 -7.60 -11.60 -18.99
C THR A 208 -9.04 -11.20 -18.68
N ILE A 209 -9.50 -11.40 -17.46
CA ILE A 209 -10.90 -11.23 -17.02
C ILE A 209 -11.29 -9.75 -16.91
N HIS A 210 -10.33 -8.83 -16.86
CA HIS A 210 -10.58 -7.38 -16.71
C HIS A 210 -10.23 -6.55 -17.94
N ARG A 211 -10.12 -7.16 -19.09
CA ARG A 211 -10.18 -6.39 -20.34
C ARG A 211 -11.65 -6.04 -20.59
N PHE A 212 -12.06 -4.87 -20.14
CA PHE A 212 -13.26 -4.21 -20.67
C PHE A 212 -12.99 -3.81 -22.13
N THR A 213 -12.82 -4.81 -22.99
CA THR A 213 -12.96 -4.60 -24.43
C THR A 213 -14.44 -4.42 -24.66
N ALA A 214 -14.84 -3.18 -24.92
CA ALA A 214 -16.10 -2.92 -25.56
C ALA A 214 -16.14 -3.71 -26.86
N SER A 215 -16.96 -4.74 -26.94
CA SER A 215 -17.43 -5.33 -28.17
C SER A 215 -18.60 -4.51 -28.70
#